data_d6efec6dd2301c60c3fd26da71e40e3b
#
_entry.id   d6efec6dd2301c60c3fd26da71e40e3b
#
_cell.length_a   1.000
_cell.length_b   1.000
_cell.length_c   1.000
_cell.angle_alpha   90.00
_cell.angle_beta   90.00
_cell.angle_gamma   90.00
#
_symmetry.space_group_name_H-M   'P 1'
#
loop_
_entity.id
_entity.type
_entity.pdbx_description
1 polymer ?
#
loop_
_entity_poly.entity_id
_entity_poly.type
_entity_poly.pdbx_seq_one_letter_code
_entity_poly.pdbx_strand_id
1 'polypeptide(L)'
;MAVGCLFFSETGTAYKNILISAKEMKQNFSMSSEQILSKLGAQGEYLAPDKVVAQKGKNLVVIYCESLEANFLQNKNFANEVPNLNNLVAQGWQSHTNYKCLDGADWTVGALYATQTGLPAYLGANSDTLFSGVRQSNAVSYAGVLKQAGYKNLLLSNGDMNFAGTGNIMSCFGYEVKGHDQCQEAVKTVWGVHDYDLFRMAKAEYAKLAQGGEPFNLTLLTVD
;
A
#
# COMPACT_ATOMS: atom_id res chain seq x y z
N MET A 1 49.41 13.10 -0.83
CA MET A 1 48.38 12.30 -0.13
C MET A 1 47.50 13.19 0.73
N ALA A 2 46.76 14.06 0.13
CA ALA A 2 45.78 14.92 0.82
C ALA A 2 44.75 15.49 -0.18
N VAL A 3 44.12 14.63 -0.95
CA VAL A 3 42.99 15.02 -1.86
C VAL A 3 41.64 14.43 -1.40
N GLY A 4 41.64 13.73 -0.28
CA GLY A 4 40.47 13.01 0.21
C GLY A 4 39.58 13.73 1.23
N CYS A 5 39.91 14.94 1.68
CA CYS A 5 39.25 15.55 2.85
C CYS A 5 38.32 16.74 2.56
N LEU A 6 38.13 17.17 1.32
CA LEU A 6 37.37 18.40 1.01
C LEU A 6 35.97 18.19 0.43
N PHE A 7 35.52 16.94 0.29
CA PHE A 7 34.15 16.64 -0.18
C PHE A 7 33.21 16.14 0.92
N PHE A 8 33.51 16.40 2.20
CA PHE A 8 32.92 15.63 3.30
C PHE A 8 31.93 16.36 4.21
N SER A 9 31.46 17.53 3.95
CA SER A 9 30.46 18.08 4.88
C SER A 9 29.01 17.66 4.55
N GLU A 10 28.59 17.71 3.32
CA GLU A 10 27.21 17.36 2.96
C GLU A 10 27.09 15.99 2.30
N THR A 11 27.91 15.66 1.33
CA THR A 11 27.91 14.36 0.66
C THR A 11 28.33 13.21 1.57
N GLY A 12 29.29 13.46 2.48
CA GLY A 12 29.71 12.45 3.46
C GLY A 12 28.63 12.14 4.48
N THR A 13 27.85 13.13 4.89
CA THR A 13 26.71 12.93 5.80
C THR A 13 25.60 12.20 5.08
N ALA A 14 25.27 12.58 3.83
CA ALA A 14 24.29 11.90 3.01
C ALA A 14 24.67 10.42 2.77
N TYR A 15 25.93 10.15 2.39
CA TYR A 15 26.41 8.77 2.20
C TYR A 15 26.39 7.94 3.49
N LYS A 16 26.78 8.55 4.63
CA LYS A 16 26.70 7.90 5.94
C LYS A 16 25.25 7.58 6.32
N ASN A 17 24.32 8.50 6.07
CA ASN A 17 22.91 8.28 6.34
C ASN A 17 22.33 7.19 5.43
N ILE A 18 22.72 7.15 4.15
CA ILE A 18 22.35 6.07 3.23
C ILE A 18 22.86 4.71 3.73
N LEU A 19 24.10 4.63 4.18
CA LEU A 19 24.68 3.39 4.72
C LEU A 19 24.01 2.97 6.02
N ILE A 20 23.68 3.91 6.91
CA ILE A 20 22.95 3.63 8.15
C ILE A 20 21.56 3.11 7.80
N SER A 21 20.83 3.82 6.95
CA SER A 21 19.50 3.42 6.51
C SER A 21 19.51 2.05 5.82
N ALA A 22 20.47 1.78 4.95
CA ALA A 22 20.61 0.47 4.31
C ALA A 22 20.91 -0.65 5.30
N LYS A 23 21.73 -0.36 6.33
CA LYS A 23 22.04 -1.31 7.40
C LYS A 23 20.84 -1.57 8.29
N GLU A 24 20.12 -0.52 8.66
CA GLU A 24 18.88 -0.61 9.45
C GLU A 24 17.78 -1.34 8.68
N MET A 25 17.60 -1.03 7.39
CA MET A 25 16.70 -1.76 6.51
C MET A 25 17.04 -3.25 6.46
N LYS A 26 18.32 -3.59 6.22
CA LYS A 26 18.73 -5.00 6.20
C LYS A 26 18.50 -5.68 7.54
N GLN A 27 18.73 -4.99 8.65
CA GLN A 27 18.50 -5.51 10.00
C GLN A 27 17.01 -5.70 10.26
N ASN A 28 16.16 -4.75 9.83
CA ASN A 28 14.71 -4.83 10.01
C ASN A 28 14.07 -5.91 9.11
N PHE A 29 14.56 -6.09 7.89
CA PHE A 29 14.14 -7.21 7.02
C PHE A 29 14.50 -8.59 7.60
N SER A 30 15.50 -8.67 8.46
CA SER A 30 15.90 -9.92 9.12
C SER A 30 15.17 -10.17 10.45
N MET A 31 14.37 -9.20 10.92
CA MET A 31 13.64 -9.34 12.17
C MET A 31 12.46 -10.30 12.02
N SER A 32 12.24 -11.15 13.03
CA SER A 32 11.01 -11.92 13.13
C SER A 32 9.82 -11.02 13.46
N SER A 33 8.61 -11.48 13.17
CA SER A 33 7.37 -10.79 13.56
C SER A 33 7.34 -10.48 15.06
N GLU A 34 7.82 -11.40 15.90
CA GLU A 34 7.91 -11.22 17.36
C GLU A 34 8.87 -10.08 17.75
N GLN A 35 10.00 -9.98 17.07
CA GLN A 35 10.96 -8.88 17.29
C GLN A 35 10.38 -7.53 16.89
N ILE A 36 9.63 -7.48 15.78
CA ILE A 36 8.92 -6.27 15.33
C ILE A 36 7.86 -5.89 16.37
N LEU A 37 7.02 -6.84 16.77
CA LEU A 37 5.97 -6.62 17.77
C LEU A 37 6.53 -6.18 19.12
N SER A 38 7.68 -6.73 19.54
CA SER A 38 8.38 -6.30 20.74
C SER A 38 8.82 -4.84 20.67
N LYS A 39 9.38 -4.42 19.54
CA LYS A 39 9.79 -3.02 19.33
C LYS A 39 8.60 -2.05 19.35
N LEU A 40 7.46 -2.49 18.86
CA LEU A 40 6.21 -1.71 18.82
C LEU A 40 5.43 -1.73 20.13
N GLY A 41 5.87 -2.51 21.11
CA GLY A 41 5.10 -2.70 22.35
C GLY A 41 3.79 -3.45 22.16
N ALA A 42 3.61 -4.14 21.04
CA ALA A 42 2.39 -4.86 20.64
C ALA A 42 2.52 -6.39 20.85
N GLN A 43 3.36 -6.82 21.77
CA GLN A 43 3.54 -8.23 22.09
C GLN A 43 2.24 -8.84 22.61
N GLY A 44 1.84 -9.96 22.00
CA GLY A 44 0.60 -10.67 22.34
C GLY A 44 -0.66 -10.12 21.67
N GLU A 45 -0.59 -9.00 20.96
CA GLU A 45 -1.71 -8.43 20.22
C GLU A 45 -1.80 -8.97 18.77
N TYR A 46 -0.71 -9.48 18.25
CA TYR A 46 -0.66 -10.08 16.91
C TYR A 46 -0.55 -11.61 17.00
N LEU A 47 -1.49 -12.28 16.37
CA LEU A 47 -1.47 -13.72 16.23
C LEU A 47 -0.97 -14.10 14.84
N ALA A 48 0.25 -14.61 14.74
CA ALA A 48 0.73 -15.21 13.51
C ALA A 48 -0.05 -16.53 13.28
N PRO A 49 -0.76 -16.68 12.15
CA PRO A 49 -1.53 -17.89 11.93
C PRO A 49 -0.60 -19.05 11.57
N ASP A 50 -0.69 -20.14 12.31
CA ASP A 50 0.02 -21.41 11.98
C ASP A 50 -0.54 -22.03 10.71
N LYS A 51 -1.84 -21.82 10.44
CA LYS A 51 -2.53 -22.28 9.26
C LYS A 51 -3.58 -21.28 8.83
N VAL A 52 -3.50 -20.90 7.56
CA VAL A 52 -4.51 -20.04 6.93
C VAL A 52 -5.39 -20.91 6.03
N VAL A 53 -6.69 -20.87 6.27
CA VAL A 53 -7.69 -21.53 5.44
C VAL A 53 -8.68 -20.47 4.96
N ALA A 54 -8.84 -20.34 3.66
CA ALA A 54 -9.79 -19.43 3.06
C ALA A 54 -10.73 -20.18 2.10
N GLN A 55 -11.96 -19.71 2.02
CA GLN A 55 -12.97 -20.25 1.11
C GLN A 55 -13.39 -19.19 0.10
N LYS A 56 -13.83 -19.64 -1.06
CA LYS A 56 -14.43 -18.75 -2.07
C LYS A 56 -15.66 -18.05 -1.50
N GLY A 57 -15.74 -16.75 -1.73
CA GLY A 57 -16.85 -15.89 -1.32
C GLY A 57 -17.24 -14.93 -2.43
N LYS A 58 -17.74 -13.76 -2.04
CA LYS A 58 -18.09 -12.68 -2.95
C LYS A 58 -16.85 -11.98 -3.51
N ASN A 59 -17.02 -11.27 -4.61
CA ASN A 59 -16.00 -10.37 -5.12
C ASN A 59 -15.70 -9.26 -4.11
N LEU A 60 -14.44 -8.85 -4.06
CA LEU A 60 -13.98 -7.76 -3.20
C LEU A 60 -13.48 -6.61 -4.07
N VAL A 61 -13.90 -5.40 -3.73
CA VAL A 61 -13.35 -4.16 -4.29
C VAL A 61 -12.83 -3.33 -3.12
N VAL A 62 -11.56 -2.96 -3.18
CA VAL A 62 -10.88 -2.14 -2.17
C VAL A 62 -10.38 -0.87 -2.86
N ILE A 63 -10.66 0.28 -2.28
CA ILE A 63 -10.21 1.57 -2.81
C ILE A 63 -9.41 2.28 -1.72
N TYR A 64 -8.13 2.47 -1.97
CA TYR A 64 -7.27 3.33 -1.17
C TYR A 64 -7.37 4.74 -1.75
N CYS A 65 -8.06 5.62 -1.03
CA CYS A 65 -8.17 7.03 -1.39
C CYS A 65 -7.00 7.77 -0.75
N GLU A 66 -5.95 8.03 -1.53
CA GLU A 66 -4.77 8.75 -1.04
C GLU A 66 -5.17 10.14 -0.54
N SER A 67 -4.61 10.54 0.59
CA SER A 67 -4.81 11.85 1.23
C SER A 67 -6.26 12.22 1.59
N LEU A 68 -7.22 11.30 1.53
CA LEU A 68 -8.59 11.55 1.96
C LEU A 68 -8.67 11.56 3.50
N GLU A 69 -8.78 12.73 4.09
CA GLU A 69 -8.88 12.89 5.54
C GLU A 69 -10.32 12.78 6.05
N ALA A 70 -10.46 12.29 7.29
CA ALA A 70 -11.77 12.20 7.95
C ALA A 70 -12.49 13.56 8.09
N ASN A 71 -11.75 14.67 8.08
CA ASN A 71 -12.32 16.01 8.11
C ASN A 71 -13.26 16.29 6.94
N PHE A 72 -13.00 15.75 5.75
CA PHE A 72 -13.90 15.92 4.59
C PHE A 72 -15.24 15.21 4.78
N LEU A 73 -15.28 14.15 5.59
CA LEU A 73 -16.50 13.39 5.90
C LEU A 73 -17.28 13.97 7.08
N GLN A 74 -16.60 14.54 8.07
CA GLN A 74 -17.19 14.87 9.38
C GLN A 74 -17.29 16.35 9.68
N ASN A 75 -16.47 17.19 9.03
CA ASN A 75 -16.43 18.61 9.32
C ASN A 75 -17.50 19.35 8.55
N LYS A 76 -18.33 20.13 9.24
CA LYS A 76 -19.38 20.94 8.63
C LYS A 76 -18.89 21.91 7.57
N ASN A 77 -17.63 22.36 7.66
CA ASN A 77 -17.03 23.26 6.68
C ASN A 77 -16.71 22.55 5.35
N PHE A 78 -16.64 21.22 5.35
CA PHE A 78 -16.33 20.38 4.19
C PHE A 78 -17.47 19.42 3.81
N ALA A 79 -18.67 19.65 4.33
CA ALA A 79 -19.82 18.74 4.17
C ALA A 79 -20.22 18.44 2.72
N ASN A 80 -19.85 19.31 1.78
CA ASN A 80 -20.17 19.16 0.37
C ASN A 80 -19.02 18.66 -0.51
N GLU A 81 -17.84 18.42 0.06
CA GLU A 81 -16.67 18.02 -0.72
C GLU A 81 -16.74 16.54 -1.13
N VAL A 82 -17.41 15.71 -0.34
CA VAL A 82 -17.55 14.26 -0.58
C VAL A 82 -19.02 13.81 -0.55
N PRO A 83 -19.91 14.41 -1.35
CA PRO A 83 -21.36 14.18 -1.24
C PRO A 83 -21.75 12.73 -1.52
N ASN A 84 -21.05 12.06 -2.42
CA ASN A 84 -21.31 10.67 -2.76
C ASN A 84 -20.96 9.72 -1.63
N LEU A 85 -19.84 9.93 -0.91
CA LEU A 85 -19.47 9.13 0.24
C LEU A 85 -20.46 9.35 1.40
N ASN A 86 -20.84 10.60 1.66
CA ASN A 86 -21.85 10.92 2.65
C ASN A 86 -23.21 10.25 2.33
N ASN A 87 -23.55 10.17 1.05
CA ASN A 87 -24.77 9.51 0.58
C ASN A 87 -24.73 7.99 0.81
N LEU A 88 -23.59 7.34 0.60
CA LEU A 88 -23.40 5.92 0.91
C LEU A 88 -23.62 5.65 2.40
N VAL A 89 -23.06 6.49 3.28
CA VAL A 89 -23.26 6.38 4.73
C VAL A 89 -24.76 6.56 5.08
N ALA A 90 -25.43 7.54 4.47
CA ALA A 90 -26.88 7.76 4.65
C ALA A 90 -27.73 6.57 4.17
N GLN A 91 -27.23 5.79 3.21
CA GLN A 91 -27.87 4.56 2.73
C GLN A 91 -27.56 3.32 3.61
N GLY A 92 -26.85 3.51 4.73
CA GLY A 92 -26.57 2.44 5.69
C GLY A 92 -25.21 1.76 5.51
N TRP A 93 -24.31 2.32 4.71
CA TRP A 93 -22.93 1.85 4.67
C TRP A 93 -22.22 2.18 5.99
N GLN A 94 -21.40 1.25 6.45
CA GLN A 94 -20.64 1.44 7.68
C GLN A 94 -19.50 2.45 7.47
N SER A 95 -19.32 3.34 8.43
CA SER A 95 -18.22 4.29 8.47
C SER A 95 -17.47 4.17 9.80
N HIS A 96 -16.16 4.05 9.73
CA HIS A 96 -15.28 3.95 10.89
C HIS A 96 -14.16 4.97 10.75
N THR A 97 -14.12 5.97 11.62
CA THR A 97 -13.25 7.14 11.49
C THR A 97 -12.26 7.30 12.65
N ASN A 98 -12.28 6.38 13.62
CA ASN A 98 -11.45 6.49 14.84
C ASN A 98 -10.13 5.71 14.75
N TYR A 99 -9.65 5.45 13.54
CA TYR A 99 -8.36 4.79 13.34
C TYR A 99 -7.22 5.80 13.33
N LYS A 100 -6.12 5.42 13.95
CA LYS A 100 -4.85 6.16 13.89
C LYS A 100 -3.81 5.28 13.23
N CYS A 101 -3.01 5.88 12.36
CA CYS A 101 -1.86 5.20 11.80
C CYS A 101 -0.81 4.94 12.89
N LEU A 102 -0.19 3.77 12.84
CA LEU A 102 1.03 3.49 13.58
C LEU A 102 2.24 4.00 12.80
N ASP A 103 3.35 4.21 13.51
CA ASP A 103 4.63 4.52 12.88
C ASP A 103 4.95 3.47 11.81
N GLY A 104 5.34 3.94 10.62
CA GLY A 104 5.58 3.08 9.47
C GLY A 104 4.34 2.65 8.67
N ALA A 105 3.13 3.07 9.09
CA ALA A 105 1.89 2.92 8.33
C ALA A 105 1.24 4.29 8.00
N ASP A 106 1.94 5.38 8.24
CA ASP A 106 1.50 6.77 8.11
C ASP A 106 1.84 7.41 6.74
N TRP A 107 2.18 6.59 5.77
CA TRP A 107 2.45 6.95 4.39
C TRP A 107 1.98 5.86 3.43
N THR A 108 1.78 6.17 2.15
CA THR A 108 1.09 5.33 1.16
C THR A 108 1.53 3.87 1.16
N VAL A 109 2.82 3.61 0.96
CA VAL A 109 3.32 2.24 0.80
C VAL A 109 3.36 1.51 2.14
N GLY A 110 3.63 2.22 3.23
CA GLY A 110 3.52 1.69 4.58
C GLY A 110 2.09 1.29 4.93
N ALA A 111 1.10 2.10 4.56
CA ALA A 111 -0.31 1.80 4.74
C ALA A 111 -0.77 0.59 3.91
N LEU A 112 -0.33 0.50 2.65
CA LEU A 112 -0.56 -0.67 1.80
C LEU A 112 0.01 -1.95 2.45
N TYR A 113 1.26 -1.89 2.92
CA TYR A 113 1.89 -3.01 3.60
C TYR A 113 1.12 -3.42 4.86
N ALA A 114 0.77 -2.44 5.71
CA ALA A 114 0.08 -2.69 6.96
C ALA A 114 -1.32 -3.28 6.74
N THR A 115 -2.07 -2.78 5.76
CA THR A 115 -3.39 -3.32 5.44
C THR A 115 -3.32 -4.73 4.84
N GLN A 116 -2.24 -5.07 4.14
CA GLN A 116 -2.04 -6.41 3.61
C GLN A 116 -1.65 -7.42 4.67
N THR A 117 -0.82 -7.03 5.64
CA THR A 117 -0.14 -7.97 6.55
C THR A 117 -0.62 -7.88 7.99
N GLY A 118 -1.32 -6.81 8.37
CA GLY A 118 -1.63 -6.49 9.77
C GLY A 118 -0.42 -6.00 10.57
N LEU A 119 0.71 -5.75 9.94
CA LEU A 119 1.95 -5.27 10.56
C LEU A 119 2.37 -3.95 9.93
N PRO A 120 2.83 -2.95 10.71
CA PRO A 120 3.39 -1.74 10.14
C PRO A 120 4.70 -2.04 9.39
N ALA A 121 4.99 -1.27 8.35
CA ALA A 121 6.25 -1.33 7.63
C ALA A 121 7.35 -0.65 8.42
N TYR A 122 7.72 -1.22 9.57
CA TYR A 122 8.72 -0.67 10.46
C TYR A 122 10.14 -0.95 9.93
N LEU A 123 10.56 -0.19 8.94
CA LEU A 123 11.81 -0.41 8.21
C LEU A 123 12.82 0.74 8.40
N GLY A 124 12.60 1.58 9.40
CA GLY A 124 13.59 2.56 9.87
C GLY A 124 13.54 3.92 9.18
N ALA A 125 12.95 4.05 8.00
CA ALA A 125 12.76 5.34 7.33
C ALA A 125 11.74 5.23 6.19
N ASN A 126 10.95 6.27 5.99
CA ASN A 126 10.20 6.47 4.76
C ASN A 126 11.22 6.66 3.63
N SER A 127 11.20 5.81 2.63
CA SER A 127 12.17 5.84 1.55
C SER A 127 11.51 5.52 0.22
N ASP A 128 11.77 6.36 -0.77
CA ASP A 128 11.30 6.16 -2.16
C ASP A 128 11.83 4.86 -2.78
N THR A 129 12.71 4.16 -2.08
CA THR A 129 13.30 2.90 -2.54
C THR A 129 13.01 1.70 -1.63
N LEU A 130 12.12 1.87 -0.64
CA LEU A 130 11.91 0.92 0.45
C LEU A 130 11.80 -0.54 -0.02
N PHE A 131 10.92 -0.83 -0.96
CA PHE A 131 10.71 -2.17 -1.49
C PHE A 131 11.28 -2.38 -2.89
N SER A 132 12.11 -1.47 -3.42
CA SER A 132 12.59 -1.52 -4.81
C SER A 132 13.38 -2.79 -5.13
N GLY A 133 14.09 -3.35 -4.15
CA GLY A 133 14.84 -4.59 -4.29
C GLY A 133 14.09 -5.87 -3.92
N VAL A 134 12.86 -5.75 -3.42
CA VAL A 134 12.11 -6.91 -2.92
C VAL A 134 11.61 -7.77 -4.09
N ARG A 135 11.84 -9.08 -3.98
CA ARG A 135 11.39 -10.08 -4.97
C ARG A 135 10.59 -11.20 -4.33
N GLN A 136 10.62 -11.31 -3.01
CA GLN A 136 9.90 -12.32 -2.24
C GLN A 136 9.51 -11.73 -0.89
N SER A 137 8.40 -12.19 -0.33
CA SER A 137 7.95 -11.86 1.02
C SER A 137 7.43 -13.12 1.69
N ASN A 138 7.85 -13.34 2.94
CA ASN A 138 7.32 -14.40 3.79
C ASN A 138 6.14 -13.91 4.65
N ALA A 139 5.77 -12.65 4.54
CA ALA A 139 4.64 -12.12 5.27
C ALA A 139 3.34 -12.73 4.72
N VAL A 140 2.49 -13.19 5.63
CA VAL A 140 1.13 -13.59 5.28
C VAL A 140 0.36 -12.33 4.93
N SER A 141 -0.18 -12.26 3.72
CA SER A 141 -0.98 -11.12 3.26
C SER A 141 -2.41 -11.55 2.97
N TYR A 142 -3.37 -10.64 3.15
CA TYR A 142 -4.76 -10.99 2.84
C TYR A 142 -4.94 -11.34 1.36
N ALA A 143 -4.23 -10.68 0.44
CA ALA A 143 -4.26 -11.03 -0.97
C ALA A 143 -3.69 -12.43 -1.24
N GLY A 144 -2.63 -12.83 -0.51
CA GLY A 144 -2.09 -14.18 -0.56
C GLY A 144 -3.10 -15.22 -0.09
N VAL A 145 -3.84 -14.91 0.97
CA VAL A 145 -4.94 -15.74 1.48
C VAL A 145 -6.07 -15.87 0.46
N LEU A 146 -6.48 -14.75 -0.15
CA LEU A 146 -7.51 -14.75 -1.21
C LEU A 146 -7.05 -15.55 -2.43
N LYS A 147 -5.78 -15.45 -2.81
CA LYS A 147 -5.21 -16.23 -3.92
C LYS A 147 -5.29 -17.74 -3.64
N GLN A 148 -4.99 -18.17 -2.41
CA GLN A 148 -5.16 -19.58 -2.00
C GLN A 148 -6.63 -20.03 -2.08
N ALA A 149 -7.58 -19.13 -1.83
CA ALA A 149 -9.01 -19.38 -2.02
C ALA A 149 -9.48 -19.32 -3.48
N GLY A 150 -8.57 -19.11 -4.43
CA GLY A 150 -8.86 -19.08 -5.87
C GLY A 150 -9.38 -17.75 -6.39
N TYR A 151 -9.06 -16.64 -5.70
CA TYR A 151 -9.34 -15.29 -6.19
C TYR A 151 -8.28 -14.84 -7.18
N LYS A 152 -8.70 -14.05 -8.17
CA LYS A 152 -7.81 -13.20 -8.95
C LYS A 152 -7.61 -11.88 -8.22
N ASN A 153 -6.37 -11.53 -7.89
CA ASN A 153 -6.04 -10.26 -7.27
C ASN A 153 -5.47 -9.32 -8.34
N LEU A 154 -6.09 -8.16 -8.52
CA LEU A 154 -5.66 -7.10 -9.42
C LEU A 154 -5.54 -5.79 -8.64
N LEU A 155 -4.36 -5.18 -8.68
CA LEU A 155 -4.11 -3.82 -8.20
C LEU A 155 -3.98 -2.87 -9.39
N LEU A 156 -4.77 -1.81 -9.37
CA LEU A 156 -4.67 -0.71 -10.31
C LEU A 156 -4.28 0.56 -9.56
N SER A 157 -3.33 1.30 -10.10
CA SER A 157 -3.01 2.63 -9.62
C SER A 157 -2.80 3.60 -10.78
N ASN A 158 -3.14 4.85 -10.57
CA ASN A 158 -2.80 5.92 -11.47
C ASN A 158 -1.41 6.53 -11.19
N GLY A 159 -0.69 6.03 -10.19
CA GLY A 159 0.69 6.39 -9.87
C GLY A 159 1.75 5.48 -10.51
N ASP A 160 3.02 5.84 -10.27
CA ASP A 160 4.17 5.02 -10.66
C ASP A 160 4.35 3.85 -9.67
N MET A 161 4.18 2.63 -10.16
CA MET A 161 4.37 1.42 -9.35
C MET A 161 5.82 1.13 -8.96
N ASN A 162 6.79 1.86 -9.52
CA ASN A 162 8.18 1.79 -9.08
C ASN A 162 8.43 2.63 -7.82
N PHE A 163 7.58 3.62 -7.54
CA PHE A 163 7.71 4.45 -6.34
C PHE A 163 7.72 3.55 -5.09
N ALA A 164 8.78 3.70 -4.30
CA ALA A 164 9.07 2.90 -3.10
C ALA A 164 9.01 1.37 -3.31
N GLY A 165 9.02 0.89 -4.55
CA GLY A 165 8.88 -0.52 -4.89
C GLY A 165 7.46 -1.07 -4.65
N THR A 166 6.44 -0.22 -4.73
CA THR A 166 5.03 -0.59 -4.52
C THR A 166 4.64 -1.80 -5.37
N GLY A 167 4.95 -1.77 -6.67
CA GLY A 167 4.65 -2.88 -7.56
C GLY A 167 5.34 -4.18 -7.15
N ASN A 168 6.59 -4.09 -6.66
CA ASN A 168 7.34 -5.26 -6.23
C ASN A 168 6.69 -5.92 -5.02
N ILE A 169 6.43 -5.15 -3.95
CA ILE A 169 5.86 -5.73 -2.72
C ILE A 169 4.43 -6.24 -2.94
N MET A 170 3.61 -5.53 -3.71
CA MET A 170 2.24 -5.96 -3.99
C MET A 170 2.21 -7.21 -4.88
N SER A 171 3.14 -7.34 -5.82
CA SER A 171 3.32 -8.58 -6.60
C SER A 171 3.74 -9.76 -5.72
N CYS A 172 4.63 -9.53 -4.73
CA CYS A 172 4.99 -10.55 -3.74
C CYS A 172 3.78 -11.02 -2.91
N PHE A 173 2.82 -10.14 -2.65
CA PHE A 173 1.56 -10.48 -1.98
C PHE A 173 0.55 -11.20 -2.89
N GLY A 174 0.85 -11.33 -4.19
CA GLY A 174 0.05 -12.12 -5.11
C GLY A 174 -0.93 -11.32 -5.96
N TYR A 175 -0.70 -10.02 -6.12
CA TYR A 175 -1.41 -9.19 -7.09
C TYR A 175 -0.78 -9.26 -8.48
N GLU A 176 -1.62 -9.22 -9.51
CA GLU A 176 -1.28 -8.60 -10.78
C GLU A 176 -1.31 -7.08 -10.57
N VAL A 177 -0.30 -6.35 -11.03
CA VAL A 177 -0.16 -4.90 -10.78
C VAL A 177 -0.17 -4.15 -12.09
N LYS A 178 -1.00 -3.10 -12.19
CA LYS A 178 -1.07 -2.17 -13.32
C LYS A 178 -0.97 -0.75 -12.81
N GLY A 179 -0.04 0.01 -13.37
CA GLY A 179 0.22 1.40 -13.03
C GLY A 179 -0.30 2.38 -14.08
N HIS A 180 0.06 3.65 -13.92
CA HIS A 180 -0.31 4.75 -14.82
C HIS A 180 0.14 4.55 -16.28
N ASP A 181 1.20 3.80 -16.52
CA ASP A 181 1.74 3.47 -17.84
C ASP A 181 0.77 2.65 -18.68
N GLN A 182 -0.22 2.02 -18.07
CA GLN A 182 -1.25 1.24 -18.73
C GLN A 182 -2.58 2.00 -18.89
N CYS A 183 -2.65 3.24 -18.42
CA CYS A 183 -3.77 4.14 -18.67
C CYS A 183 -3.59 4.79 -20.06
N GLN A 184 -4.28 4.25 -21.06
CA GLN A 184 -4.24 4.80 -22.42
C GLN A 184 -4.97 6.16 -22.49
N GLU A 185 -4.43 7.09 -23.29
CA GLU A 185 -5.02 8.41 -23.57
C GLU A 185 -5.20 9.32 -22.32
N ALA A 186 -4.51 9.02 -21.23
CA ALA A 186 -4.61 9.79 -20.00
C ALA A 186 -3.70 11.03 -20.02
N VAL A 187 -4.18 12.11 -19.39
CA VAL A 187 -3.36 13.29 -19.14
C VAL A 187 -2.44 13.00 -17.96
N LYS A 188 -1.13 13.12 -18.17
CA LYS A 188 -0.15 12.91 -17.12
C LYS A 188 -0.10 14.08 -16.14
N THR A 189 -0.04 13.76 -14.86
CA THR A 189 0.23 14.67 -13.75
C THR A 189 1.65 14.44 -13.23
N VAL A 190 2.04 15.18 -12.18
CA VAL A 190 3.35 15.01 -11.51
C VAL A 190 3.48 13.60 -10.91
N TRP A 191 2.38 13.02 -10.42
CA TRP A 191 2.37 11.74 -9.71
C TRP A 191 1.88 10.56 -10.56
N GLY A 192 1.36 10.82 -11.76
CA GLY A 192 0.82 9.78 -12.62
C GLY A 192 -0.23 10.30 -13.58
N VAL A 193 -1.45 9.80 -13.50
CA VAL A 193 -2.61 10.27 -14.26
C VAL A 193 -3.75 10.59 -13.28
N HIS A 194 -4.80 11.29 -13.73
CA HIS A 194 -5.91 11.65 -12.86
C HIS A 194 -6.71 10.44 -12.37
N ASP A 195 -7.28 10.54 -11.17
CA ASP A 195 -8.16 9.51 -10.59
C ASP A 195 -9.32 9.14 -11.51
N TYR A 196 -9.83 10.09 -12.28
CA TYR A 196 -10.85 9.81 -13.30
C TYR A 196 -10.40 8.73 -14.29
N ASP A 197 -9.16 8.78 -14.75
CA ASP A 197 -8.60 7.79 -15.68
C ASP A 197 -8.38 6.44 -14.99
N LEU A 198 -7.98 6.43 -13.72
CA LEU A 198 -7.93 5.21 -12.91
C LEU A 198 -9.30 4.54 -12.84
N PHE A 199 -10.35 5.29 -12.50
CA PHE A 199 -11.71 4.73 -12.40
C PHE A 199 -12.25 4.25 -13.76
N ARG A 200 -11.88 4.92 -14.86
CA ARG A 200 -12.21 4.47 -16.22
C ARG A 200 -11.54 3.12 -16.53
N MET A 201 -10.25 2.98 -16.22
CA MET A 201 -9.52 1.72 -16.35
C MET A 201 -10.12 0.64 -15.43
N ALA A 202 -10.41 0.99 -14.18
CA ALA A 202 -10.99 0.07 -13.21
C ALA A 202 -12.35 -0.50 -13.67
N LYS A 203 -13.20 0.33 -14.28
CA LYS A 203 -14.47 -0.12 -14.85
C LYS A 203 -14.29 -1.16 -15.96
N ALA A 204 -13.29 -0.96 -16.83
CA ALA A 204 -12.99 -1.90 -17.90
C ALA A 204 -12.43 -3.23 -17.36
N GLU A 205 -11.51 -3.17 -16.40
CA GLU A 205 -10.94 -4.37 -15.77
C GLU A 205 -11.98 -5.12 -14.90
N TYR A 206 -12.83 -4.40 -14.19
CA TYR A 206 -13.96 -5.00 -13.46
C TYR A 206 -14.86 -5.82 -14.39
N ALA A 207 -15.21 -5.28 -15.57
CA ALA A 207 -16.04 -6.00 -16.53
C ALA A 207 -15.38 -7.29 -17.02
N LYS A 208 -14.07 -7.27 -17.27
CA LYS A 208 -13.31 -8.47 -17.65
C LYS A 208 -13.26 -9.51 -16.52
N LEU A 209 -13.00 -9.07 -15.31
CA LEU A 209 -12.96 -9.95 -14.13
C LEU A 209 -14.32 -10.59 -13.86
N ALA A 210 -15.41 -9.81 -13.98
CA ALA A 210 -16.76 -10.30 -13.76
C ALA A 210 -17.19 -11.34 -14.81
N GLN A 211 -16.72 -11.23 -16.04
CA GLN A 211 -16.96 -12.23 -17.11
C GLN A 211 -16.16 -13.52 -16.90
N GLY A 212 -15.08 -13.48 -16.14
CA GLY A 212 -14.19 -14.64 -15.92
C GLY A 212 -14.79 -15.74 -15.04
N GLY A 213 -15.86 -15.46 -14.29
CA GLY A 213 -16.55 -16.44 -13.44
C GLY A 213 -15.80 -16.86 -12.16
N GLU A 214 -14.56 -16.41 -11.98
CA GLU A 214 -13.80 -16.64 -10.75
C GLU A 214 -13.98 -15.44 -9.81
N PRO A 215 -13.99 -15.65 -8.48
CA PRO A 215 -14.02 -14.54 -7.56
C PRO A 215 -12.76 -13.69 -7.72
N PHE A 216 -12.89 -12.40 -7.53
CA PHE A 216 -11.78 -11.46 -7.68
C PHE A 216 -11.70 -10.47 -6.53
N ASN A 217 -10.51 -9.98 -6.32
CA ASN A 217 -10.17 -8.84 -5.49
C ASN A 217 -9.57 -7.75 -6.38
N LEU A 218 -10.35 -6.72 -6.63
CA LEU A 218 -9.94 -5.53 -7.38
C LEU A 218 -9.57 -4.44 -6.38
N THR A 219 -8.32 -4.06 -6.36
CA THR A 219 -7.78 -3.02 -5.48
C THR A 219 -7.38 -1.80 -6.30
N LEU A 220 -7.82 -0.62 -5.89
CA LEU A 220 -7.50 0.66 -6.50
C LEU A 220 -6.68 1.49 -5.52
N LEU A 221 -5.68 2.21 -6.04
CA LEU A 221 -4.90 3.22 -5.31
C LEU A 221 -4.95 4.53 -6.09
N THR A 222 -5.59 5.55 -5.54
CA THR A 222 -5.64 6.91 -6.10
C THR A 222 -4.37 7.68 -5.77
N VAL A 223 -4.10 8.81 -6.44
CA VAL A 223 -2.93 9.67 -6.19
C VAL A 223 -3.21 11.18 -6.25
N ASP A 224 -4.40 11.65 -6.71
CA ASP A 224 -4.77 13.08 -6.76
C ASP A 224 -6.15 13.41 -6.20
#